data_08033c9439c972da2d89c3fa4aa8a668
#
_entry.id   08033c9439c972da2d89c3fa4aa8a668
#
_cell.length_a   1.000
_cell.length_b   1.000
_cell.length_c   1.000
_cell.angle_alpha   90.00
_cell.angle_beta   90.00
_cell.angle_gamma   90.00
#
_symmetry.space_group_name_H-M   'P 1'
#
loop_
_entity.id
_entity.type
_entity.pdbx_description
1 polymer ?
#
loop_
_entity_poly.entity_id
_entity_poly.type
_entity_poly.pdbx_seq_one_letter_code
_entity_poly.pdbx_strand_id
1 'polypeptide(L)'
;QAVPLLQTEAPIVGTGIEEKAAKDSGAAVTCLGDGIVTYADSLKVIVQEDSGKTTIYDLVKFARSNNSTCINQRPIVRKGERVKAGDVIADGPSMDQGELALGRNVLIAFMTWDGYNYEDAVVLSERLVQEDIFTSIHIEKYEVEVRDTKLGREEITNELDNEKKEVLAKLDEHGIIRLGAEVKAGDILVGKVTPKGQTDPTPEERLSQALFSDHSKDVRNTSLRVPHGGGGIVHRIERFSREDGVELPPEVHEVVRVYIVQKRKISEGDKMAGRHGNKGVISKILPVEDMPYLEDGTPIDVMLNPLGVPSRLNIGQVLETHLGMAAKKLGLHVVTPVFDGAENEDLTEIMAEANMAPHGKTVLYDGRTGRKYDNEITAGVMYLLKLVHMV
;
A
#
# COMPACT_ATOMS: atom_id res chain seq x y z
N GLN A 1 -1.08 -8.58 8.39
CA GLN A 1 -1.77 -7.26 8.38
C GLN A 1 -0.91 -6.14 7.74
N ALA A 2 0.39 -6.35 7.56
CA ALA A 2 1.26 -5.36 6.94
C ALA A 2 0.89 -5.14 5.48
N VAL A 3 0.77 -3.88 5.08
CA VAL A 3 0.45 -3.49 3.71
C VAL A 3 1.74 -3.39 2.90
N PRO A 4 1.81 -3.92 1.67
CA PRO A 4 2.93 -3.68 0.78
C PRO A 4 3.10 -2.18 0.50
N LEU A 5 4.30 -1.67 0.72
CA LEU A 5 4.62 -0.27 0.49
C LEU A 5 5.15 -0.04 -0.93
N LEU A 6 4.98 1.18 -1.43
CA LEU A 6 5.52 1.60 -2.72
C LEU A 6 7.06 1.52 -2.73
N GLN A 7 7.67 1.96 -1.64
CA GLN A 7 9.12 1.92 -1.41
C GLN A 7 9.38 1.14 -0.11
N THR A 8 9.52 -0.16 -0.24
CA THR A 8 9.85 -1.00 0.91
C THR A 8 11.36 -1.13 1.10
N GLU A 9 11.78 -1.49 2.29
CA GLU A 9 13.19 -1.55 2.70
C GLU A 9 13.39 -2.73 3.66
N ALA A 10 14.47 -3.49 3.47
CA ALA A 10 14.83 -4.56 4.38
C ALA A 10 15.15 -4.01 5.78
N PRO A 11 14.78 -4.71 6.87
CA PRO A 11 15.11 -4.25 8.21
C PRO A 11 16.62 -4.23 8.46
N ILE A 12 17.12 -3.17 9.07
CA ILE A 12 18.53 -3.05 9.47
C ILE A 12 18.86 -4.11 10.52
N VAL A 13 17.96 -4.32 11.48
CA VAL A 13 18.05 -5.38 12.47
C VAL A 13 17.06 -6.47 12.12
N GLY A 14 17.54 -7.58 11.61
CA GLY A 14 16.76 -8.74 11.19
C GLY A 14 17.04 -9.97 12.04
N THR A 15 16.29 -11.06 11.82
CA THR A 15 16.45 -12.35 12.49
C THR A 15 17.14 -13.38 11.61
N GLY A 16 17.40 -13.09 10.34
CA GLY A 16 17.99 -14.01 9.37
C GLY A 16 16.97 -14.91 8.64
N ILE A 17 15.69 -14.86 9.02
CA ILE A 17 14.62 -15.63 8.38
C ILE A 17 14.07 -14.92 7.11
N GLU A 18 14.37 -13.65 6.92
CA GLU A 18 13.77 -12.79 5.89
C GLU A 18 14.02 -13.33 4.49
N GLU A 19 15.24 -13.76 4.19
CA GLU A 19 15.57 -14.33 2.87
C GLU A 19 14.83 -15.65 2.62
N LYS A 20 14.83 -16.54 3.60
CA LYS A 20 14.11 -17.81 3.50
C LYS A 20 12.60 -17.61 3.38
N ALA A 21 12.04 -16.72 4.17
CA ALA A 21 10.62 -16.40 4.11
C ALA A 21 10.22 -15.84 2.74
N ALA A 22 11.03 -14.96 2.16
CA ALA A 22 10.81 -14.43 0.82
C ALA A 22 10.81 -15.51 -0.26
N LYS A 23 11.80 -16.42 -0.24
CA LYS A 23 11.90 -17.52 -1.19
C LYS A 23 10.73 -18.51 -1.07
N ASP A 24 10.39 -18.90 0.15
CA ASP A 24 9.38 -19.92 0.43
C ASP A 24 7.94 -19.40 0.27
N SER A 25 7.72 -18.09 0.28
CA SER A 25 6.39 -17.48 0.14
C SER A 25 5.75 -17.69 -1.23
N GLY A 26 6.56 -17.95 -2.26
CA GLY A 26 6.11 -18.03 -3.65
C GLY A 26 5.75 -16.68 -4.28
N ALA A 27 5.87 -15.57 -3.56
CA ALA A 27 5.61 -14.23 -4.08
C ALA A 27 6.79 -13.64 -4.87
N ALA A 28 8.02 -14.11 -4.59
CA ALA A 28 9.20 -13.82 -5.37
C ALA A 28 9.35 -14.79 -6.54
N VAL A 29 9.98 -14.35 -7.62
CA VAL A 29 10.35 -15.22 -8.73
C VAL A 29 11.74 -15.79 -8.45
N THR A 30 11.84 -17.12 -8.37
CA THR A 30 13.09 -17.83 -8.16
C THR A 30 13.55 -18.51 -9.45
N CYS A 31 14.86 -18.56 -9.68
CA CYS A 31 15.45 -19.19 -10.85
C CYS A 31 15.34 -20.73 -10.74
N LEU A 32 14.96 -21.40 -11.81
CA LEU A 32 14.81 -22.85 -11.84
C LEU A 32 16.12 -23.60 -12.11
N GLY A 33 17.03 -22.99 -12.81
CA GLY A 33 18.32 -23.60 -13.19
C GLY A 33 19.46 -22.60 -13.24
N ASP A 34 20.67 -23.11 -13.12
CA ASP A 34 21.88 -22.30 -13.23
C ASP A 34 22.03 -21.76 -14.67
N GLY A 35 22.39 -20.48 -14.80
CA GLY A 35 22.55 -19.89 -16.11
C GLY A 35 22.93 -18.42 -16.09
N ILE A 36 22.77 -17.76 -17.22
CA ILE A 36 23.05 -16.34 -17.42
C ILE A 36 21.78 -15.62 -17.87
N VAL A 37 21.53 -14.47 -17.28
CA VAL A 37 20.42 -13.58 -17.67
C VAL A 37 20.74 -12.96 -19.03
N THR A 38 19.95 -13.29 -20.04
CA THR A 38 20.11 -12.77 -21.41
C THR A 38 19.26 -11.53 -21.66
N TYR A 39 18.15 -11.39 -20.92
CA TYR A 39 17.24 -10.25 -21.03
C TYR A 39 16.52 -10.02 -19.70
N ALA A 40 16.35 -8.77 -19.33
CA ALA A 40 15.55 -8.37 -18.18
C ALA A 40 14.90 -7.01 -18.43
N ASP A 41 13.57 -6.96 -18.31
CA ASP A 41 12.78 -5.73 -18.30
C ASP A 41 11.70 -5.79 -17.20
N SER A 42 10.83 -4.80 -17.17
CA SER A 42 9.76 -4.73 -16.15
C SER A 42 8.72 -5.85 -16.28
N LEU A 43 8.62 -6.52 -17.41
CA LEU A 43 7.61 -7.52 -17.72
C LEU A 43 8.12 -8.95 -17.64
N LYS A 44 9.39 -9.17 -17.95
CA LYS A 44 9.97 -10.52 -18.02
C LYS A 44 11.47 -10.55 -17.79
N VAL A 45 11.94 -11.71 -17.37
CA VAL A 45 13.36 -12.07 -17.27
C VAL A 45 13.58 -13.34 -18.09
N ILE A 46 14.63 -13.37 -18.91
CA ILE A 46 14.99 -14.55 -19.70
C ILE A 46 16.36 -15.03 -19.25
N VAL A 47 16.44 -16.32 -18.89
CA VAL A 47 17.67 -16.99 -18.46
C VAL A 47 18.02 -18.08 -19.45
N GLN A 48 19.26 -18.03 -19.98
CA GLN A 48 19.86 -19.10 -20.73
C GLN A 48 20.53 -20.05 -19.74
N GLU A 49 19.92 -21.20 -19.50
CA GLU A 49 20.48 -22.21 -18.57
C GLU A 49 21.71 -22.91 -19.15
N ASP A 50 22.60 -23.34 -18.28
CA ASP A 50 23.80 -24.12 -18.65
C ASP A 50 23.43 -25.45 -19.30
N SER A 51 22.23 -25.97 -19.05
CA SER A 51 21.63 -27.12 -19.74
C SER A 51 21.31 -26.90 -21.23
N GLY A 52 21.43 -25.66 -21.72
CA GLY A 52 21.03 -25.23 -23.06
C GLY A 52 19.57 -24.83 -23.19
N LYS A 53 18.77 -24.93 -22.14
CA LYS A 53 17.38 -24.50 -22.10
C LYS A 53 17.27 -22.99 -21.93
N THR A 54 16.36 -22.35 -22.62
CA THR A 54 15.99 -20.95 -22.38
C THR A 54 14.69 -20.91 -21.59
N THR A 55 14.72 -20.29 -20.44
CA THR A 55 13.54 -20.16 -19.56
C THR A 55 13.11 -18.69 -19.51
N ILE A 56 11.83 -18.45 -19.75
CA ILE A 56 11.20 -17.13 -19.70
C ILE A 56 10.39 -17.05 -18.41
N TYR A 57 10.64 -16.01 -17.62
CA TYR A 57 9.91 -15.70 -16.40
C TYR A 57 9.08 -14.46 -16.64
N ASP A 58 7.76 -14.62 -16.79
CA ASP A 58 6.83 -13.50 -16.89
C ASP A 58 6.53 -12.98 -15.50
N LEU A 59 6.59 -11.65 -15.33
CA LEU A 59 6.40 -10.98 -14.05
C LEU A 59 4.97 -10.51 -13.88
N VAL A 60 4.42 -10.70 -12.70
CA VAL A 60 3.10 -10.18 -12.34
C VAL A 60 3.20 -8.67 -12.12
N LYS A 61 2.35 -7.92 -12.81
CA LYS A 61 2.33 -6.46 -12.76
C LYS A 61 1.00 -5.93 -12.24
N PHE A 62 1.06 -5.18 -11.12
CA PHE A 62 -0.07 -4.45 -10.54
C PHE A 62 -1.38 -5.25 -10.45
N ALA A 63 -1.28 -6.49 -9.98
CA ALA A 63 -2.44 -7.33 -9.73
C ALA A 63 -3.06 -7.02 -8.35
N ARG A 64 -4.36 -7.21 -8.25
CA ARG A 64 -5.10 -7.04 -7.00
C ARG A 64 -4.97 -8.29 -6.12
N SER A 65 -4.59 -8.12 -4.85
CA SER A 65 -4.69 -9.17 -3.85
C SER A 65 -6.12 -9.27 -3.28
N ASN A 66 -6.38 -10.30 -2.46
CA ASN A 66 -7.68 -10.48 -1.79
C ASN A 66 -8.05 -9.32 -0.87
N ASN A 67 -7.07 -8.59 -0.34
CA ASN A 67 -7.25 -7.42 0.53
C ASN A 67 -7.14 -6.08 -0.21
N SER A 68 -7.28 -6.07 -1.52
CA SER A 68 -7.12 -4.89 -2.38
C SER A 68 -5.72 -4.27 -2.38
N THR A 69 -4.73 -4.98 -1.91
CA THR A 69 -3.33 -4.54 -1.96
C THR A 69 -2.70 -4.85 -3.31
N CYS A 70 -1.60 -4.17 -3.64
CA CYS A 70 -0.93 -4.34 -4.92
C CYS A 70 0.05 -5.51 -4.90
N ILE A 71 -0.08 -6.41 -5.87
CA ILE A 71 0.91 -7.44 -6.16
C ILE A 71 1.67 -6.99 -7.41
N ASN A 72 2.94 -6.69 -7.24
CA ASN A 72 3.82 -6.26 -8.33
C ASN A 72 5.20 -6.89 -8.17
N GLN A 73 5.71 -7.49 -9.26
CA GLN A 73 7.03 -8.09 -9.27
C GLN A 73 8.01 -7.22 -10.05
N ARG A 74 9.21 -7.04 -9.51
CA ARG A 74 10.28 -6.22 -10.08
C ARG A 74 11.54 -7.04 -10.24
N PRO A 75 12.21 -7.04 -11.39
CA PRO A 75 13.48 -7.74 -11.56
C PRO A 75 14.56 -7.08 -10.69
N ILE A 76 15.40 -7.91 -10.07
CA ILE A 76 16.57 -7.48 -9.29
C ILE A 76 17.90 -7.89 -9.97
N VAL A 77 17.80 -8.60 -11.09
CA VAL A 77 18.93 -9.03 -11.90
C VAL A 77 19.03 -8.23 -13.18
N ARG A 78 20.24 -8.15 -13.75
CA ARG A 78 20.52 -7.44 -15.00
C ARG A 78 21.02 -8.42 -16.06
N LYS A 79 20.91 -8.01 -17.33
CA LYS A 79 21.49 -8.75 -18.45
C LYS A 79 22.97 -9.01 -18.22
N GLY A 80 23.40 -10.26 -18.40
CA GLY A 80 24.76 -10.70 -18.24
C GLY A 80 25.11 -11.24 -16.85
N GLU A 81 24.23 -11.07 -15.87
CA GLU A 81 24.45 -11.63 -14.53
C GLU A 81 24.29 -13.14 -14.52
N ARG A 82 25.16 -13.81 -13.76
CA ARG A 82 25.05 -15.23 -13.50
C ARG A 82 24.11 -15.50 -12.34
N VAL A 83 23.20 -16.45 -12.53
CA VAL A 83 22.21 -16.87 -11.53
C VAL A 83 22.32 -18.37 -11.29
N LYS A 84 21.97 -18.80 -10.10
CA LYS A 84 21.91 -20.22 -9.71
C LYS A 84 20.45 -20.61 -9.45
N ALA A 85 20.20 -21.92 -9.55
CA ALA A 85 18.90 -22.47 -9.17
C ALA A 85 18.55 -22.08 -7.72
N GLY A 86 17.34 -21.57 -7.51
CA GLY A 86 16.86 -21.10 -6.21
C GLY A 86 17.19 -19.63 -5.89
N ASP A 87 17.99 -18.94 -6.70
CA ASP A 87 18.21 -17.50 -6.53
C ASP A 87 16.95 -16.71 -6.85
N VAL A 88 16.68 -15.65 -6.07
CA VAL A 88 15.62 -14.70 -6.37
C VAL A 88 16.06 -13.80 -7.53
N ILE A 89 15.30 -13.80 -8.60
CA ILE A 89 15.54 -12.98 -9.79
C ILE A 89 14.60 -11.80 -9.92
N ALA A 90 13.47 -11.84 -9.24
CA ALA A 90 12.53 -10.72 -9.14
C ALA A 90 11.89 -10.66 -7.76
N ASP A 91 11.86 -9.46 -7.18
CA ASP A 91 11.18 -9.20 -5.91
C ASP A 91 9.66 -9.13 -6.11
N GLY A 92 8.93 -9.75 -5.19
CA GLY A 92 7.49 -9.60 -5.07
C GLY A 92 7.08 -8.43 -4.18
N PRO A 93 5.80 -8.36 -3.79
CA PRO A 93 5.33 -7.37 -2.83
C PRO A 93 6.01 -7.55 -1.47
N SER A 94 6.31 -6.44 -0.79
CA SER A 94 7.00 -6.44 0.51
C SER A 94 8.34 -7.18 0.51
N MET A 95 9.13 -7.02 -0.52
CA MET A 95 10.46 -7.58 -0.65
C MET A 95 11.48 -6.55 -1.09
N ASP A 96 12.72 -6.72 -0.63
CA ASP A 96 13.86 -5.89 -0.98
C ASP A 96 15.08 -6.77 -1.19
N GLN A 97 15.61 -6.83 -2.42
CA GLN A 97 16.76 -7.64 -2.83
C GLN A 97 16.68 -9.11 -2.37
N GLY A 98 15.49 -9.71 -2.51
CA GLY A 98 15.24 -11.10 -2.13
C GLY A 98 14.98 -11.35 -0.65
N GLU A 99 14.90 -10.32 0.16
CA GLU A 99 14.57 -10.39 1.58
C GLU A 99 13.15 -9.87 1.86
N LEU A 100 12.49 -10.43 2.84
CA LEU A 100 11.20 -9.95 3.31
C LEU A 100 11.36 -8.54 3.91
N ALA A 101 10.58 -7.59 3.39
CA ALA A 101 10.62 -6.18 3.75
C ALA A 101 9.21 -5.63 3.93
N LEU A 102 8.65 -5.81 5.12
CA LEU A 102 7.27 -5.46 5.44
C LEU A 102 7.06 -3.98 5.81
N GLY A 103 8.12 -3.20 5.95
CA GLY A 103 8.04 -1.82 6.40
C GLY A 103 9.28 -0.99 6.06
N ARG A 104 9.54 0.00 6.90
CA ARG A 104 10.66 0.95 6.74
C ARG A 104 11.40 1.17 8.04
N ASN A 105 12.70 1.41 7.93
CA ASN A 105 13.54 1.85 9.06
C ASN A 105 13.40 3.37 9.20
N VAL A 106 12.95 3.83 10.37
CA VAL A 106 12.72 5.24 10.65
C VAL A 106 13.41 5.66 11.94
N LEU A 107 13.76 6.94 12.04
CA LEU A 107 14.35 7.52 13.22
C LEU A 107 13.23 7.85 14.23
N ILE A 108 13.26 7.18 15.38
CA ILE A 108 12.26 7.38 16.43
C ILE A 108 12.85 8.00 17.69
N ALA A 109 12.00 8.65 18.47
CA ALA A 109 12.30 9.09 19.82
C ALA A 109 11.18 8.62 20.76
N PHE A 110 11.57 8.09 21.92
CA PHE A 110 10.63 7.78 23.00
C PHE A 110 10.48 9.02 23.89
N MET A 111 9.47 9.82 23.58
CA MET A 111 9.17 11.04 24.33
C MET A 111 7.68 11.36 24.24
N THR A 112 7.16 11.99 25.29
CA THR A 112 5.84 12.61 25.24
C THR A 112 5.91 13.93 24.48
N TRP A 113 4.86 14.25 23.71
CA TRP A 113 4.79 15.51 22.99
C TRP A 113 3.38 16.11 23.08
N ASP A 114 3.22 17.09 23.94
CA ASP A 114 1.98 17.88 24.16
C ASP A 114 0.70 17.05 24.29
N GLY A 115 0.80 15.81 24.75
CA GLY A 115 -0.32 14.88 24.88
C GLY A 115 -0.80 14.21 23.58
N TYR A 116 -0.26 14.58 22.42
CA TYR A 116 -0.68 14.01 21.13
C TYR A 116 -0.30 12.55 20.93
N ASN A 117 0.66 12.04 21.68
CA ASN A 117 1.00 10.61 21.70
C ASN A 117 0.61 9.93 23.03
N TYR A 118 -0.45 10.43 23.67
CA TYR A 118 -1.05 9.80 24.87
C TYR A 118 -1.47 8.36 24.56
N GLU A 119 -1.25 7.47 25.52
CA GLU A 119 -1.44 6.00 25.36
C GLU A 119 -0.60 5.49 24.17
N ASP A 120 -1.25 4.89 23.17
CA ASP A 120 -0.62 4.30 21.98
C ASP A 120 -0.71 5.20 20.75
N ALA A 121 -1.02 6.47 20.94
CA ALA A 121 -1.02 7.42 19.83
C ALA A 121 0.42 7.73 19.38
N VAL A 122 0.57 7.97 18.09
CA VAL A 122 1.86 8.20 17.45
C VAL A 122 1.85 9.55 16.73
N VAL A 123 2.93 10.30 16.89
CA VAL A 123 3.14 11.54 16.15
C VAL A 123 4.19 11.32 15.06
N LEU A 124 3.85 11.67 13.83
CA LEU A 124 4.73 11.52 12.66
C LEU A 124 5.24 12.86 12.15
N SER A 125 6.41 12.81 11.51
CA SER A 125 6.91 13.89 10.66
C SER A 125 6.22 13.88 9.30
N GLU A 126 5.91 15.05 8.78
CA GLU A 126 5.40 15.24 7.42
C GLU A 126 6.38 14.73 6.33
N ARG A 127 7.67 14.61 6.65
CA ARG A 127 8.66 14.00 5.75
C ARG A 127 8.23 12.62 5.27
N LEU A 128 7.64 11.82 6.16
CA LEU A 128 7.16 10.47 5.83
C LEU A 128 6.04 10.47 4.79
N VAL A 129 5.25 11.54 4.76
CA VAL A 129 4.19 11.73 3.76
C VAL A 129 4.77 12.28 2.46
N GLN A 130 5.63 13.28 2.54
CA GLN A 130 6.21 13.97 1.37
C GLN A 130 7.10 13.05 0.53
N GLU A 131 7.90 12.21 1.18
CA GLU A 131 8.82 11.28 0.52
C GLU A 131 8.21 9.91 0.20
N ASP A 132 6.90 9.75 0.34
CA ASP A 132 6.18 8.49 0.09
C ASP A 132 6.73 7.28 0.86
N ILE A 133 7.23 7.47 2.09
CA ILE A 133 7.89 6.42 2.86
C ILE A 133 6.91 5.30 3.25
N PHE A 134 5.70 5.66 3.68
CA PHE A 134 4.64 4.71 4.02
C PHE A 134 3.46 4.77 3.03
N THR A 135 3.71 5.10 1.80
CA THR A 135 2.69 5.14 0.76
C THR A 135 2.44 3.73 0.23
N SER A 136 1.19 3.37 0.07
CA SER A 136 0.74 2.10 -0.48
C SER A 136 -0.17 2.29 -1.67
N ILE A 137 -0.18 1.29 -2.57
CA ILE A 137 -1.07 1.24 -3.71
C ILE A 137 -2.18 0.25 -3.41
N HIS A 138 -3.42 0.65 -3.62
CA HIS A 138 -4.61 -0.16 -3.46
C HIS A 138 -5.35 -0.26 -4.78
N ILE A 139 -5.80 -1.47 -5.11
CA ILE A 139 -6.56 -1.74 -6.33
C ILE A 139 -7.94 -2.23 -5.92
N GLU A 140 -8.95 -1.38 -6.11
CA GLU A 140 -10.34 -1.70 -5.82
C GLU A 140 -11.03 -2.25 -7.05
N LYS A 141 -11.82 -3.29 -6.86
CA LYS A 141 -12.64 -3.90 -7.90
C LYS A 141 -14.10 -3.49 -7.70
N TYR A 142 -14.68 -2.89 -8.73
CA TYR A 142 -16.10 -2.60 -8.80
C TYR A 142 -16.72 -3.44 -9.90
N GLU A 143 -17.84 -4.07 -9.59
CA GLU A 143 -18.51 -5.01 -10.48
C GLU A 143 -19.98 -4.63 -10.66
N VAL A 144 -20.47 -4.72 -11.86
CA VAL A 144 -21.89 -4.57 -12.21
C VAL A 144 -22.32 -5.70 -13.10
N GLU A 145 -23.52 -6.19 -12.86
CA GLU A 145 -24.15 -7.24 -13.64
C GLU A 145 -25.34 -6.67 -14.42
N VAL A 146 -25.48 -7.11 -15.68
CA VAL A 146 -26.65 -6.84 -16.50
C VAL A 146 -27.57 -8.06 -16.43
N ARG A 147 -28.76 -7.89 -15.85
CA ARG A 147 -29.69 -8.97 -15.55
C ARG A 147 -30.99 -8.84 -16.34
N ASP A 148 -31.66 -9.97 -16.54
CA ASP A 148 -33.05 -9.98 -16.94
C ASP A 148 -33.93 -9.63 -15.72
N THR A 149 -34.82 -8.68 -15.90
CA THR A 149 -35.85 -8.35 -14.90
C THR A 149 -37.23 -8.76 -15.43
N LYS A 150 -38.22 -8.85 -14.54
CA LYS A 150 -39.62 -9.15 -14.95
C LYS A 150 -40.19 -8.16 -15.96
N LEU A 151 -39.60 -6.97 -16.05
CA LEU A 151 -40.04 -5.84 -16.88
C LEU A 151 -39.21 -5.67 -18.16
N GLY A 152 -38.15 -6.44 -18.31
CA GLY A 152 -37.25 -6.39 -19.43
C GLY A 152 -35.79 -6.52 -19.00
N ARG A 153 -34.91 -6.56 -19.97
CA ARG A 153 -33.45 -6.67 -19.76
C ARG A 153 -32.85 -5.31 -19.37
N GLU A 154 -31.94 -5.32 -18.42
CA GLU A 154 -31.09 -4.16 -18.14
C GLU A 154 -30.14 -3.91 -19.32
N GLU A 155 -29.71 -2.66 -19.50
CA GLU A 155 -28.85 -2.26 -20.61
C GLU A 155 -27.74 -1.33 -20.13
N ILE A 156 -26.52 -1.55 -20.65
CA ILE A 156 -25.40 -0.63 -20.45
C ILE A 156 -25.46 0.42 -21.55
N THR A 157 -25.44 1.70 -21.17
CA THR A 157 -25.55 2.82 -22.07
C THR A 157 -24.81 4.06 -21.54
N ASN A 158 -24.41 4.94 -22.45
CA ASN A 158 -23.92 6.28 -22.14
C ASN A 158 -25.02 7.35 -22.19
N GLU A 159 -26.22 6.97 -22.66
CA GLU A 159 -27.38 7.84 -22.71
C GLU A 159 -28.11 7.82 -21.34
N LEU A 160 -27.66 8.70 -20.44
CA LEU A 160 -28.19 8.82 -19.09
C LEU A 160 -28.81 10.20 -18.89
N ASP A 161 -30.09 10.22 -18.55
CA ASP A 161 -30.80 11.46 -18.24
C ASP A 161 -30.35 12.07 -16.92
N ASN A 162 -30.34 13.39 -16.82
CA ASN A 162 -30.02 14.16 -15.62
C ASN A 162 -28.58 14.04 -15.11
N GLU A 163 -27.65 13.58 -15.92
CA GLU A 163 -26.21 13.50 -15.56
C GLU A 163 -25.43 14.70 -16.09
N LYS A 164 -24.37 15.07 -15.36
CA LYS A 164 -23.49 16.16 -15.77
C LYS A 164 -22.68 15.75 -17.01
N LYS A 165 -22.56 16.64 -17.98
CA LYS A 165 -21.78 16.41 -19.21
C LYS A 165 -20.34 16.00 -18.94
N GLU A 166 -19.72 16.52 -17.89
CA GLU A 166 -18.35 16.17 -17.47
C GLU A 166 -18.21 14.72 -17.03
N VAL A 167 -19.23 14.17 -16.38
CA VAL A 167 -19.27 12.77 -15.94
C VAL A 167 -19.46 11.85 -17.15
N LEU A 168 -20.38 12.20 -18.03
CA LEU A 168 -20.66 11.44 -19.26
C LEU A 168 -19.47 11.46 -20.23
N ALA A 169 -18.69 12.53 -20.27
CA ALA A 169 -17.53 12.66 -21.15
C ALA A 169 -16.41 11.66 -20.80
N LYS A 170 -16.40 11.12 -19.60
CA LYS A 170 -15.43 10.08 -19.18
C LYS A 170 -15.83 8.68 -19.64
N LEU A 171 -17.07 8.47 -20.08
CA LEU A 171 -17.57 7.19 -20.58
C LEU A 171 -17.23 7.04 -22.07
N ASP A 172 -17.08 5.79 -22.49
CA ASP A 172 -16.93 5.43 -23.90
C ASP A 172 -18.30 5.33 -24.60
N GLU A 173 -18.30 4.95 -25.87
CA GLU A 173 -19.49 4.78 -26.69
C GLU A 173 -20.44 3.71 -26.14
N HIS A 174 -19.92 2.77 -25.37
CA HIS A 174 -20.70 1.68 -24.76
C HIS A 174 -21.19 2.00 -23.35
N GLY A 175 -20.87 3.19 -22.80
CA GLY A 175 -21.23 3.57 -21.45
C GLY A 175 -20.30 3.06 -20.35
N ILE A 176 -19.11 2.59 -20.70
CA ILE A 176 -18.09 2.13 -19.76
C ILE A 176 -17.01 3.22 -19.63
N ILE A 177 -16.51 3.43 -18.41
CA ILE A 177 -15.43 4.40 -18.15
C ILE A 177 -14.18 4.08 -18.98
N ARG A 178 -13.46 5.10 -19.44
CA ARG A 178 -12.24 4.93 -20.23
C ARG A 178 -11.06 4.55 -19.34
N LEU A 179 -10.16 3.71 -19.85
CA LEU A 179 -8.88 3.43 -19.21
C LEU A 179 -8.08 4.72 -18.98
N GLY A 180 -7.45 4.81 -17.82
CA GLY A 180 -6.66 5.98 -17.43
C GLY A 180 -7.46 7.18 -16.94
N ALA A 181 -8.80 7.12 -16.95
CA ALA A 181 -9.63 8.20 -16.43
C ALA A 181 -9.44 8.35 -14.92
N GLU A 182 -9.32 9.59 -14.46
CA GLU A 182 -9.33 9.92 -13.05
C GLU A 182 -10.78 10.05 -12.58
N VAL A 183 -11.14 9.30 -11.54
CA VAL A 183 -12.48 9.24 -10.97
C VAL A 183 -12.46 9.58 -9.49
N LYS A 184 -13.56 10.14 -9.02
CA LYS A 184 -13.80 10.48 -7.62
C LYS A 184 -15.18 9.97 -7.17
N ALA A 185 -15.43 10.00 -5.87
CA ALA A 185 -16.71 9.56 -5.32
C ALA A 185 -17.89 10.20 -6.04
N GLY A 186 -18.87 9.38 -6.43
CA GLY A 186 -20.06 9.78 -7.18
C GLY A 186 -19.92 9.71 -8.70
N ASP A 187 -18.73 9.61 -9.26
CA ASP A 187 -18.54 9.43 -10.71
C ASP A 187 -19.09 8.08 -11.18
N ILE A 188 -19.61 8.05 -12.41
CA ILE A 188 -20.15 6.84 -13.04
C ILE A 188 -19.01 6.01 -13.65
N LEU A 189 -18.94 4.75 -13.28
CA LEU A 189 -18.00 3.78 -13.86
C LEU A 189 -18.61 3.01 -15.02
N VAL A 190 -19.86 2.60 -14.88
CA VAL A 190 -20.62 1.92 -15.92
C VAL A 190 -22.03 2.48 -15.92
N GLY A 191 -22.44 3.08 -17.03
CA GLY A 191 -23.79 3.57 -17.22
C GLY A 191 -24.74 2.41 -17.46
N LYS A 192 -25.72 2.24 -16.59
CA LYS A 192 -26.72 1.19 -16.68
C LYS A 192 -28.12 1.71 -16.42
N VAL A 193 -29.08 1.23 -17.18
CA VAL A 193 -30.50 1.54 -17.00
C VAL A 193 -31.28 0.25 -16.81
N THR A 194 -32.27 0.34 -15.93
CA THR A 194 -33.19 -0.78 -15.63
C THR A 194 -34.61 -0.38 -16.00
N PRO A 195 -35.39 -1.20 -16.72
CA PRO A 195 -36.78 -0.91 -17.06
C PRO A 195 -37.63 -0.64 -15.81
N LYS A 196 -38.43 0.42 -15.85
CA LYS A 196 -39.43 0.74 -14.82
C LYS A 196 -40.75 0.03 -15.13
N GLY A 197 -41.45 -0.42 -14.08
CA GLY A 197 -42.85 -0.76 -14.20
C GLY A 197 -43.69 0.50 -14.46
N GLN A 198 -44.80 0.35 -15.18
CA GLN A 198 -45.76 1.40 -15.34
C GLN A 198 -46.33 1.82 -13.96
N THR A 199 -45.70 2.78 -13.32
CA THR A 199 -46.34 3.57 -12.29
C THR A 199 -47.08 4.69 -13.01
N ASP A 200 -48.30 4.99 -12.59
CA ASP A 200 -49.04 6.15 -13.13
C ASP A 200 -48.12 7.38 -13.03
N PRO A 201 -47.83 8.06 -14.16
CA PRO A 201 -46.93 9.19 -14.14
C PRO A 201 -47.52 10.31 -13.25
N THR A 202 -46.66 10.95 -12.48
CA THR A 202 -47.07 12.10 -11.66
C THR A 202 -47.67 13.21 -12.53
N PRO A 203 -48.53 14.07 -12.02
CA PRO A 203 -49.10 15.20 -12.79
C PRO A 203 -48.04 16.07 -13.48
N GLU A 204 -46.88 16.21 -12.85
CA GLU A 204 -45.71 16.95 -13.38
C GLU A 204 -45.03 16.20 -14.53
N GLU A 205 -44.91 14.90 -14.44
CA GLU A 205 -44.37 14.05 -15.51
C GLU A 205 -45.32 14.02 -16.73
N ARG A 206 -46.64 13.97 -16.52
CA ARG A 206 -47.65 14.09 -17.59
C ARG A 206 -47.56 15.44 -18.31
N LEU A 207 -47.33 16.52 -17.56
CA LEU A 207 -47.19 17.86 -18.12
C LEU A 207 -45.91 18.00 -18.94
N SER A 208 -44.80 17.44 -18.43
CA SER A 208 -43.50 17.40 -19.12
C SER A 208 -43.56 16.58 -20.42
N GLN A 209 -44.18 15.41 -20.37
CA GLN A 209 -44.40 14.57 -21.56
C GLN A 209 -45.29 15.26 -22.62
N ALA A 210 -46.29 16.01 -22.19
CA ALA A 210 -47.17 16.73 -23.10
C ALA A 210 -46.51 17.96 -23.74
N LEU A 211 -45.57 18.61 -23.04
CA LEU A 211 -44.95 19.85 -23.52
C LEU A 211 -43.70 19.60 -24.37
N PHE A 212 -42.94 18.54 -24.12
CA PHE A 212 -41.63 18.33 -24.73
C PHE A 212 -41.53 17.13 -25.66
N SER A 213 -42.61 16.38 -25.89
CA SER A 213 -42.64 15.14 -26.72
C SER A 213 -41.50 14.16 -26.37
N ASP A 214 -41.01 14.26 -25.16
CA ASP A 214 -39.88 13.51 -24.71
C ASP A 214 -40.37 12.11 -24.29
N HIS A 215 -40.14 11.13 -25.13
CA HIS A 215 -40.21 9.74 -24.70
C HIS A 215 -39.06 9.52 -23.69
N SER A 216 -39.23 10.05 -22.48
CA SER A 216 -38.39 9.59 -21.37
C SER A 216 -38.59 8.08 -21.35
N LYS A 217 -37.57 7.34 -21.79
CA LYS A 217 -37.58 5.89 -21.73
C LYS A 217 -38.02 5.51 -20.32
N ASP A 218 -39.01 4.61 -20.19
CA ASP A 218 -39.48 4.10 -18.89
C ASP A 218 -38.40 3.29 -18.19
N VAL A 219 -37.25 3.91 -17.93
CA VAL A 219 -36.07 3.30 -17.38
C VAL A 219 -35.56 4.10 -16.16
N ARG A 220 -35.00 3.40 -15.21
CA ARG A 220 -34.35 3.96 -14.04
C ARG A 220 -32.84 3.86 -14.17
N ASN A 221 -32.12 4.92 -13.87
CA ASN A 221 -30.67 4.91 -13.80
C ASN A 221 -30.19 4.05 -12.61
N THR A 222 -29.52 2.95 -12.92
CA THR A 222 -28.92 2.00 -11.95
C THR A 222 -27.43 1.86 -12.19
N SER A 223 -26.80 2.91 -12.70
CA SER A 223 -25.37 2.94 -13.03
C SER A 223 -24.48 2.59 -11.84
N LEU A 224 -23.37 1.92 -12.11
CA LEU A 224 -22.33 1.70 -11.13
C LEU A 224 -21.57 3.01 -10.88
N ARG A 225 -21.55 3.45 -9.65
CA ARG A 225 -20.85 4.67 -9.21
C ARG A 225 -19.72 4.36 -8.25
N VAL A 226 -18.73 5.23 -8.23
CA VAL A 226 -17.68 5.19 -7.22
C VAL A 226 -18.29 5.53 -5.86
N PRO A 227 -18.15 4.64 -4.84
CA PRO A 227 -18.70 4.89 -3.53
C PRO A 227 -17.96 6.02 -2.80
N HIS A 228 -18.51 6.50 -1.71
CA HIS A 228 -17.88 7.49 -0.86
C HIS A 228 -16.55 6.95 -0.30
N GLY A 229 -15.50 7.76 -0.34
CA GLY A 229 -14.14 7.38 0.03
C GLY A 229 -13.38 6.62 -1.06
N GLY A 230 -14.03 6.24 -2.16
CA GLY A 230 -13.38 5.69 -3.33
C GLY A 230 -12.84 6.78 -4.25
N GLY A 231 -12.12 6.37 -5.27
CA GLY A 231 -11.55 7.24 -6.29
C GLY A 231 -10.16 6.77 -6.69
N GLY A 232 -9.63 7.34 -7.73
CA GLY A 232 -8.31 6.99 -8.26
C GLY A 232 -8.29 7.01 -9.77
N ILE A 233 -7.46 6.14 -10.36
CA ILE A 233 -7.28 6.03 -11.80
C ILE A 233 -7.76 4.66 -12.26
N VAL A 234 -8.57 4.64 -13.33
CA VAL A 234 -9.02 3.39 -13.95
C VAL A 234 -7.83 2.67 -14.57
N HIS A 235 -7.51 1.51 -14.03
CA HIS A 235 -6.34 0.73 -14.42
C HIS A 235 -6.66 -0.39 -15.40
N ARG A 236 -7.77 -1.09 -15.19
CA ARG A 236 -8.18 -2.26 -15.96
C ARG A 236 -9.69 -2.36 -16.02
N ILE A 237 -10.19 -2.84 -17.16
CA ILE A 237 -11.61 -3.12 -17.37
C ILE A 237 -11.73 -4.51 -17.95
N GLU A 238 -12.61 -5.33 -17.38
CA GLU A 238 -12.95 -6.65 -17.87
C GLU A 238 -14.44 -6.68 -18.19
N ARG A 239 -14.77 -7.18 -19.35
CA ARG A 239 -16.14 -7.38 -19.80
C ARG A 239 -16.35 -8.85 -20.14
N PHE A 240 -17.37 -9.46 -19.55
CA PHE A 240 -17.75 -10.83 -19.79
C PHE A 240 -19.18 -10.85 -20.30
N SER A 241 -19.39 -11.41 -21.48
CA SER A 241 -20.71 -11.55 -22.07
C SER A 241 -21.05 -13.01 -22.31
N ARG A 242 -22.30 -13.37 -22.12
CA ARG A 242 -22.82 -14.67 -22.48
C ARG A 242 -22.76 -14.91 -24.00
N GLU A 243 -22.82 -13.84 -24.77
CA GLU A 243 -22.68 -13.87 -26.23
C GLU A 243 -21.30 -14.31 -26.68
N ASP A 244 -20.27 -14.04 -25.87
CA ASP A 244 -18.89 -14.46 -26.09
C ASP A 244 -18.61 -15.90 -25.60
N GLY A 245 -19.64 -16.64 -25.18
CA GLY A 245 -19.55 -18.04 -24.74
C GLY A 245 -19.09 -18.19 -23.28
N VAL A 246 -19.08 -17.12 -22.49
CA VAL A 246 -18.73 -17.19 -21.06
C VAL A 246 -19.93 -17.71 -20.26
N GLU A 247 -19.69 -18.71 -19.41
CA GLU A 247 -20.69 -19.21 -18.47
C GLU A 247 -20.91 -18.17 -17.36
N LEU A 248 -22.11 -17.57 -17.34
CA LEU A 248 -22.54 -16.62 -16.33
C LEU A 248 -23.71 -17.20 -15.51
N PRO A 249 -23.95 -16.70 -14.29
CA PRO A 249 -25.10 -17.11 -13.48
C PRO A 249 -26.42 -16.99 -14.24
N PRO A 250 -27.46 -17.76 -13.88
CA PRO A 250 -28.80 -17.60 -14.46
C PRO A 250 -29.24 -16.13 -14.38
N GLU A 251 -29.95 -15.68 -15.41
CA GLU A 251 -30.47 -14.29 -15.54
C GLU A 251 -29.40 -13.20 -15.73
N VAL A 252 -28.09 -13.50 -15.65
CA VAL A 252 -27.02 -12.57 -15.93
C VAL A 252 -26.57 -12.70 -17.38
N HIS A 253 -26.59 -11.62 -18.14
CA HIS A 253 -26.16 -11.56 -19.53
C HIS A 253 -24.75 -11.05 -19.70
N GLU A 254 -24.37 -10.09 -18.87
CA GLU A 254 -23.09 -9.43 -18.97
C GLU A 254 -22.61 -9.03 -17.58
N VAL A 255 -21.29 -9.10 -17.37
CA VAL A 255 -20.60 -8.63 -16.17
C VAL A 255 -19.49 -7.70 -16.60
N VAL A 256 -19.45 -6.51 -16.00
CA VAL A 256 -18.37 -5.55 -16.20
C VAL A 256 -17.66 -5.32 -14.87
N ARG A 257 -16.34 -5.51 -14.88
CA ARG A 257 -15.45 -5.24 -13.74
C ARG A 257 -14.54 -4.08 -14.07
N VAL A 258 -14.51 -3.11 -13.18
CA VAL A 258 -13.64 -1.94 -13.27
C VAL A 258 -12.68 -1.95 -12.10
N TYR A 259 -11.38 -1.91 -12.40
CA TYR A 259 -10.32 -1.87 -11.40
C TYR A 259 -9.78 -0.46 -11.31
N ILE A 260 -9.80 0.12 -10.11
CA ILE A 260 -9.34 1.47 -9.83
C ILE A 260 -8.14 1.40 -8.93
N VAL A 261 -7.04 2.03 -9.34
CA VAL A 261 -5.81 2.16 -8.56
C VAL A 261 -5.86 3.44 -7.73
N GLN A 262 -5.64 3.29 -6.45
CA GLN A 262 -5.56 4.38 -5.49
C GLN A 262 -4.21 4.38 -4.78
N LYS A 263 -3.53 5.51 -4.78
CA LYS A 263 -2.31 5.74 -4.01
C LYS A 263 -2.70 6.32 -2.66
N ARG A 264 -2.46 5.59 -1.59
CA ARG A 264 -2.76 6.02 -0.22
C ARG A 264 -1.50 6.37 0.52
N LYS A 265 -1.32 7.64 0.81
CA LYS A 265 -0.28 8.13 1.70
C LYS A 265 -0.66 7.86 3.15
N ILE A 266 0.33 7.84 4.03
CA ILE A 266 0.06 7.74 5.46
C ILE A 266 -0.69 8.97 5.95
N SER A 267 -1.72 8.77 6.75
CA SER A 267 -2.58 9.84 7.26
C SER A 267 -2.95 9.64 8.72
N GLU A 268 -3.47 10.69 9.34
CA GLU A 268 -3.99 10.63 10.70
C GLU A 268 -5.13 9.61 10.79
N GLY A 269 -5.13 8.79 11.84
CA GLY A 269 -6.06 7.68 12.03
C GLY A 269 -5.58 6.32 11.51
N ASP A 270 -4.55 6.27 10.68
CA ASP A 270 -3.96 5.01 10.22
C ASP A 270 -3.23 4.31 11.37
N LYS A 271 -3.19 2.98 11.33
CA LYS A 271 -2.47 2.18 12.32
C LYS A 271 -1.07 1.82 11.84
N MET A 272 -0.12 1.97 12.74
CA MET A 272 1.26 1.53 12.56
C MET A 272 1.65 0.56 13.68
N ALA A 273 2.60 -0.30 13.39
CA ALA A 273 3.14 -1.26 14.36
C ALA A 273 4.63 -1.47 14.18
N GLY A 274 5.30 -1.83 15.28
CA GLY A 274 6.63 -2.43 15.23
C GLY A 274 6.53 -3.97 15.16
N ARG A 275 7.65 -4.64 15.42
CA ARG A 275 7.75 -6.11 15.43
C ARG A 275 7.66 -6.75 16.82
N HIS A 276 7.30 -5.97 17.85
CA HIS A 276 7.32 -6.39 19.25
C HIS A 276 5.91 -6.35 19.92
N GLY A 277 4.86 -6.41 19.09
CA GLY A 277 3.49 -6.25 19.58
C GLY A 277 3.11 -4.80 19.90
N ASN A 278 4.00 -3.86 19.69
CA ASN A 278 3.75 -2.43 19.81
C ASN A 278 2.99 -1.93 18.59
N LYS A 279 1.83 -1.38 18.82
CA LYS A 279 0.93 -0.83 17.79
C LYS A 279 0.37 0.50 18.26
N GLY A 280 0.09 1.36 17.33
CA GLY A 280 -0.47 2.66 17.64
C GLY A 280 -1.23 3.27 16.47
N VAL A 281 -2.02 4.29 16.77
CA VAL A 281 -2.77 5.07 15.79
C VAL A 281 -2.12 6.43 15.64
N ILE A 282 -1.96 6.88 14.42
CA ILE A 282 -1.40 8.20 14.12
C ILE A 282 -2.41 9.25 14.56
N SER A 283 -2.00 10.09 15.52
CA SER A 283 -2.82 11.18 16.05
C SER A 283 -2.57 12.49 15.34
N LYS A 284 -1.32 12.73 14.96
CA LYS A 284 -0.91 13.99 14.34
C LYS A 284 0.29 13.80 13.42
N ILE A 285 0.29 14.56 12.33
CA ILE A 285 1.43 14.69 11.43
C ILE A 285 1.91 16.12 11.50
N LEU A 286 3.18 16.32 11.93
CA LEU A 286 3.79 17.63 12.14
C LEU A 286 4.66 18.02 10.96
N PRO A 287 4.74 19.33 10.65
CA PRO A 287 5.77 19.86 9.77
C PRO A 287 7.17 19.43 10.24
N VAL A 288 8.07 19.21 9.31
CA VAL A 288 9.44 18.74 9.63
C VAL A 288 10.16 19.68 10.59
N GLU A 289 9.96 20.98 10.44
CA GLU A 289 10.55 22.02 11.29
C GLU A 289 10.06 21.99 12.73
N ASP A 290 8.89 21.44 13.00
CA ASP A 290 8.33 21.34 14.36
C ASP A 290 8.78 20.06 15.09
N MET A 291 9.34 19.10 14.36
CA MET A 291 9.85 17.87 14.96
C MET A 291 11.13 18.12 15.76
N PRO A 292 11.31 17.41 16.89
CA PRO A 292 12.59 17.40 17.58
C PRO A 292 13.73 16.97 16.65
N TYR A 293 14.92 17.46 16.87
CA TYR A 293 16.08 17.12 16.04
C TYR A 293 17.31 16.79 16.87
N LEU A 294 18.20 15.98 16.29
CA LEU A 294 19.49 15.62 16.87
C LEU A 294 20.48 16.80 16.83
N GLU A 295 21.62 16.66 17.51
CA GLU A 295 22.68 17.67 17.52
C GLU A 295 23.22 17.99 16.11
N ASP A 296 23.20 17.04 15.19
CA ASP A 296 23.59 17.23 13.80
C ASP A 296 22.52 17.88 12.93
N GLY A 297 21.37 18.20 13.49
CA GLY A 297 20.22 18.80 12.80
C GLY A 297 19.26 17.80 12.15
N THR A 298 19.51 16.49 12.25
CA THR A 298 18.60 15.46 11.68
C THR A 298 17.29 15.43 12.46
N PRO A 299 16.13 15.68 11.82
CA PRO A 299 14.84 15.63 12.51
C PRO A 299 14.40 14.20 12.80
N ILE A 300 13.69 14.04 13.92
CA ILE A 300 13.04 12.77 14.29
C ILE A 300 11.86 12.53 13.36
N ASP A 301 11.68 11.27 12.94
CA ASP A 301 10.57 10.88 12.08
C ASP A 301 9.29 10.52 12.83
N VAL A 302 9.44 9.89 13.99
CA VAL A 302 8.32 9.36 14.78
C VAL A 302 8.58 9.59 16.27
N MET A 303 7.57 10.07 16.99
CA MET A 303 7.58 10.17 18.45
C MET A 303 6.63 9.14 19.05
N LEU A 304 7.16 8.27 19.89
CA LEU A 304 6.43 7.22 20.59
C LEU A 304 6.35 7.53 22.10
N ASN A 305 5.21 7.22 22.71
CA ASN A 305 5.04 7.40 24.14
C ASN A 305 5.85 6.34 24.91
N PRO A 306 6.79 6.74 25.77
CA PRO A 306 7.59 5.81 26.56
C PRO A 306 6.76 5.00 27.57
N LEU A 307 5.63 5.51 28.02
CA LEU A 307 4.75 4.83 28.97
C LEU A 307 4.11 3.54 28.41
N GLY A 308 4.10 3.37 27.09
CA GLY A 308 3.63 2.14 26.45
C GLY A 308 4.59 0.96 26.54
N VAL A 309 5.80 1.15 27.06
CA VAL A 309 6.83 0.09 27.12
C VAL A 309 6.84 -0.67 28.45
N PRO A 310 6.89 -0.02 29.64
CA PRO A 310 7.14 -0.73 30.91
C PRO A 310 6.04 -1.73 31.28
N SER A 311 4.78 -1.39 31.08
CA SER A 311 3.65 -2.24 31.44
C SER A 311 3.50 -3.48 30.55
N ARG A 312 3.99 -3.41 29.32
CA ARG A 312 3.87 -4.50 28.31
C ARG A 312 5.08 -5.40 28.24
N LEU A 313 6.15 -5.07 28.93
CA LEU A 313 7.38 -5.87 29.02
C LEU A 313 8.01 -6.24 27.67
N ASN A 314 7.73 -5.48 26.62
CA ASN A 314 8.28 -5.68 25.28
C ASN A 314 9.56 -4.86 25.07
N ILE A 315 10.55 -5.11 25.94
CA ILE A 315 11.82 -4.37 25.94
C ILE A 315 12.61 -4.51 24.61
N GLY A 316 12.34 -5.54 23.85
CA GLY A 316 12.98 -5.77 22.55
C GLY A 316 12.88 -4.60 21.60
N GLN A 317 11.81 -3.80 21.66
CA GLN A 317 11.67 -2.59 20.85
C GLN A 317 12.74 -1.52 21.18
N VAL A 318 13.11 -1.39 22.44
CA VAL A 318 14.15 -0.45 22.88
C VAL A 318 15.53 -0.95 22.47
N LEU A 319 15.80 -2.24 22.64
CA LEU A 319 17.04 -2.88 22.20
C LEU A 319 17.20 -2.80 20.67
N GLU A 320 16.15 -3.03 19.92
CA GLU A 320 16.13 -2.81 18.47
C GLU A 320 16.48 -1.37 18.11
N THR A 321 15.91 -0.42 18.79
CA THR A 321 16.14 1.02 18.56
C THR A 321 17.62 1.38 18.75
N HIS A 322 18.24 0.88 19.79
CA HIS A 322 19.67 1.12 20.04
C HIS A 322 20.55 0.42 19.00
N LEU A 323 20.31 -0.86 18.75
CA LEU A 323 21.08 -1.63 17.79
C LEU A 323 20.91 -1.08 16.36
N GLY A 324 19.69 -0.70 16.01
CA GLY A 324 19.38 -0.08 14.71
C GLY A 324 20.11 1.24 14.49
N MET A 325 20.21 2.08 15.50
CA MET A 325 20.96 3.34 15.42
C MET A 325 22.45 3.09 15.24
N ALA A 326 23.02 2.16 16.03
CA ALA A 326 24.43 1.79 15.92
C ALA A 326 24.75 1.20 14.55
N ALA A 327 23.93 0.26 14.07
CA ALA A 327 24.10 -0.37 12.77
C ALA A 327 23.99 0.62 11.62
N LYS A 328 23.06 1.56 11.69
CA LYS A 328 22.91 2.62 10.69
C LYS A 328 24.13 3.53 10.62
N LYS A 329 24.66 3.93 11.76
CA LYS A 329 25.89 4.76 11.84
C LYS A 329 27.12 4.03 11.27
N LEU A 330 27.20 2.73 11.47
CA LEU A 330 28.31 1.88 10.99
C LEU A 330 28.09 1.33 9.57
N GLY A 331 26.91 1.52 8.99
CA GLY A 331 26.54 0.99 7.68
C GLY A 331 26.39 -0.55 7.64
N LEU A 332 25.96 -1.15 8.75
CA LEU A 332 25.82 -2.59 8.92
C LEU A 332 24.36 -3.04 8.80
N HIS A 333 24.16 -4.26 8.32
CA HIS A 333 22.95 -5.04 8.51
C HIS A 333 23.22 -6.12 9.56
N VAL A 334 22.37 -6.21 10.58
CA VAL A 334 22.56 -7.09 11.72
C VAL A 334 21.56 -8.24 11.65
N VAL A 335 22.06 -9.45 11.85
CA VAL A 335 21.25 -10.66 11.95
C VAL A 335 21.27 -11.15 13.39
N THR A 336 20.11 -11.19 14.02
CA THR A 336 19.91 -11.65 15.40
C THR A 336 18.94 -12.83 15.41
N PRO A 337 19.43 -14.09 15.23
CA PRO A 337 18.57 -15.27 15.28
C PRO A 337 17.84 -15.38 16.61
N VAL A 338 16.64 -15.99 16.59
CA VAL A 338 15.74 -16.02 17.76
C VAL A 338 16.38 -16.62 19.02
N PHE A 339 17.20 -17.64 18.86
CA PHE A 339 17.86 -18.33 19.98
C PHE A 339 19.37 -18.08 20.07
N ASP A 340 19.90 -17.22 19.24
CA ASP A 340 21.32 -16.84 19.20
C ASP A 340 21.42 -15.33 18.87
N GLY A 341 20.69 -14.54 19.65
CA GLY A 341 20.63 -13.10 19.51
C GLY A 341 21.85 -12.39 20.11
N ALA A 342 21.84 -11.05 20.00
CA ALA A 342 22.85 -10.22 20.64
C ALA A 342 22.67 -10.19 22.16
N GLU A 343 23.77 -10.38 22.90
CA GLU A 343 23.82 -10.18 24.33
C GLU A 343 24.03 -8.70 24.68
N ASN A 344 23.90 -8.35 25.96
CA ASN A 344 24.07 -6.97 26.40
C ASN A 344 25.49 -6.43 26.15
N GLU A 345 26.47 -7.31 26.27
CA GLU A 345 27.88 -7.01 26.01
C GLU A 345 28.08 -6.68 24.52
N ASP A 346 27.53 -7.49 23.61
CA ASP A 346 27.60 -7.26 22.16
C ASP A 346 26.96 -5.92 21.78
N LEU A 347 25.81 -5.62 22.37
CA LEU A 347 25.11 -4.35 22.15
C LEU A 347 25.95 -3.17 22.65
N THR A 348 26.54 -3.27 23.83
CA THR A 348 27.41 -2.23 24.40
C THR A 348 28.63 -1.99 23.52
N GLU A 349 29.29 -3.02 23.04
CA GLU A 349 30.44 -2.93 22.13
C GLU A 349 30.08 -2.22 20.83
N ILE A 350 29.02 -2.62 20.16
CA ILE A 350 28.62 -2.01 18.88
C ILE A 350 28.17 -0.55 19.06
N MET A 351 27.52 -0.21 20.17
CA MET A 351 27.15 1.16 20.50
C MET A 351 28.41 2.02 20.76
N ALA A 352 29.42 1.48 21.42
CA ALA A 352 30.70 2.16 21.62
C ALA A 352 31.44 2.41 20.31
N GLU A 353 31.48 1.44 19.39
CA GLU A 353 32.05 1.61 18.06
C GLU A 353 31.31 2.69 17.24
N ALA A 354 30.01 2.83 17.41
CA ALA A 354 29.20 3.87 16.79
C ALA A 354 29.26 5.25 17.48
N ASN A 355 30.11 5.41 18.49
CA ASN A 355 30.21 6.62 19.33
C ASN A 355 28.87 7.02 19.99
N MET A 356 28.11 6.03 20.42
CA MET A 356 26.87 6.22 21.16
C MET A 356 27.11 6.13 22.66
N ALA A 357 26.31 6.87 23.44
CA ALA A 357 26.32 6.74 24.90
C ALA A 357 25.82 5.32 25.30
N PRO A 358 26.41 4.71 26.36
CA PRO A 358 26.04 3.33 26.78
C PRO A 358 24.56 3.15 27.12
N HIS A 359 23.89 4.22 27.59
CA HIS A 359 22.45 4.19 27.91
C HIS A 359 21.54 4.43 26.70
N GLY A 360 22.08 4.67 25.50
CA GLY A 360 21.32 4.87 24.27
C GLY A 360 20.50 6.17 24.21
N LYS A 361 20.66 7.07 25.16
CA LYS A 361 20.00 8.35 25.16
C LYS A 361 20.85 9.40 24.47
N THR A 362 20.21 10.34 23.83
CA THR A 362 20.87 11.43 23.12
C THR A 362 20.21 12.77 23.43
N VAL A 363 20.93 13.83 23.17
CA VAL A 363 20.42 15.20 23.30
C VAL A 363 19.53 15.52 22.11
N LEU A 364 18.32 15.97 22.38
CA LEU A 364 17.40 16.48 21.38
C LEU A 364 17.08 17.95 21.63
N TYR A 365 16.76 18.62 20.53
CA TYR A 365 16.36 20.05 20.53
C TYR A 365 14.90 20.15 20.08
N ASP A 366 14.16 21.06 20.70
CA ASP A 366 12.78 21.36 20.31
C ASP A 366 12.75 22.05 18.93
N GLY A 367 12.09 21.48 17.97
CA GLY A 367 11.99 22.04 16.62
C GLY A 367 11.26 23.38 16.56
N ARG A 368 10.37 23.66 17.50
CA ARG A 368 9.59 24.91 17.56
C ARG A 368 10.36 26.08 18.14
N THR A 369 11.26 25.84 19.09
CA THR A 369 11.96 26.86 19.84
C THR A 369 13.47 26.86 19.62
N GLY A 370 14.04 25.79 19.14
CA GLY A 370 15.47 25.56 19.02
C GLY A 370 16.19 25.33 20.35
N ARG A 371 15.44 25.18 21.45
CA ARG A 371 16.01 24.93 22.77
C ARG A 371 16.27 23.45 22.99
N LYS A 372 17.37 23.16 23.67
CA LYS A 372 17.68 21.81 24.15
C LYS A 372 16.65 21.37 25.18
N TYR A 373 16.19 20.10 25.08
CA TYR A 373 15.38 19.46 26.12
C TYR A 373 16.21 19.28 27.41
N ASP A 374 15.58 19.38 28.55
CA ASP A 374 16.24 19.28 29.86
C ASP A 374 16.89 17.91 30.09
N ASN A 375 16.28 16.87 29.62
CA ASN A 375 16.74 15.48 29.74
C ASN A 375 17.16 14.89 28.39
N GLU A 376 18.13 14.01 28.43
CA GLU A 376 18.45 13.15 27.27
C GLU A 376 17.31 12.19 26.98
N ILE A 377 17.08 11.88 25.70
CA ILE A 377 15.94 11.11 25.22
C ILE A 377 16.45 9.88 24.49
N THR A 378 15.79 8.72 24.72
CA THR A 378 16.05 7.52 23.97
C THR A 378 15.61 7.71 22.52
N ALA A 379 16.56 7.68 21.61
CA ALA A 379 16.31 7.84 20.19
C ALA A 379 17.16 6.84 19.38
N GLY A 380 16.66 6.43 18.26
CA GLY A 380 17.37 5.51 17.38
C GLY A 380 16.52 5.07 16.20
N VAL A 381 16.90 4.00 15.55
CA VAL A 381 16.23 3.48 14.37
C VAL A 381 15.41 2.25 14.71
N MET A 382 14.12 2.30 14.41
CA MET A 382 13.18 1.19 14.57
C MET A 382 12.51 0.87 13.23
N TYR A 383 12.20 -0.39 13.02
CA TYR A 383 11.46 -0.86 11.85
C TYR A 383 9.96 -0.79 12.11
N LEU A 384 9.25 0.01 11.33
CA LEU A 384 7.81 0.21 11.45
C LEU A 384 7.08 -0.28 10.21
N LEU A 385 5.87 -0.79 10.44
CA LEU A 385 4.97 -1.36 9.45
C LEU A 385 3.68 -0.53 9.40
N LYS A 386 3.20 -0.29 8.18
CA LYS A 386 1.86 0.24 7.97
C LYS A 386 0.87 -0.93 7.97
N LEU A 387 -0.19 -0.83 8.75
CA LEU A 387 -1.21 -1.87 8.83
C LEU A 387 -2.37 -1.60 7.85
N VAL A 388 -3.11 -2.66 7.53
CA VAL A 388 -4.28 -2.60 6.63
C VAL A 388 -5.44 -1.75 7.18
N HIS A 389 -5.46 -1.50 8.49
CA HIS A 389 -6.46 -0.68 9.16
C HIS A 389 -6.18 0.81 8.91
N MET A 390 -6.70 1.34 7.83
CA MET A 390 -6.55 2.72 7.38
C MET A 390 -7.91 3.43 7.38
N VAL A 391 -7.84 4.75 7.48
CA VAL A 391 -9.03 5.61 7.37
C VAL A 391 -9.56 5.67 5.94
#